data_41557ea514d9306340a15606793c84c3
#
_entry.id   41557ea514d9306340a15606793c84c3
#
_cell.length_a   1.000
_cell.length_b   1.000
_cell.length_c   1.000
_cell.angle_alpha   90.00
_cell.angle_beta   90.00
_cell.angle_gamma   90.00
#
_symmetry.space_group_name_H-M   'P 1'
#
loop_
_entity.id
_entity.type
_entity.pdbx_description
1 polymer ?
#
loop_
_entity_poly.entity_id
_entity_poly.type
_entity_poly.pdbx_seq_one_letter_code
_entity_poly.pdbx_strand_id
1 'polypeptide(L)'
;MQELGNRWTGKWINPLLRKELRQRMRSGRTILALSLYLFVIGAVAFVYMYVNVQGQTLILQPARTAELFTFLSYLQLALVSFVTPGIASGVISGERERQTLSVLLTTPLSPITIIFTKFISSISFLLLLIIMTLPLYSIVFLFGGVLPSQVLAVFGLQIVTLGAIAGISIFFSTLLRRTGWSTVFSYATVAILFMGFAIFGYLFDSVGLHSADESVWMHLAGICYALDPIYMQAGIETNLGLLSPSFNQSIVSSVFDVVNSHSLSGKESWLFFLTVYILIGVILLVISAWRLRPGSLTMVRKRVIRWMAH
;
A
#
# COMPACT_ATOMS: atom_id res chain seq x y z
N MET A 1 3.99 8.61 43.06
CA MET A 1 4.74 8.35 41.81
C MET A 1 3.86 7.98 40.59
N GLN A 2 2.54 7.83 40.69
CA GLN A 2 1.66 7.56 39.54
C GLN A 2 1.17 8.80 38.77
N GLU A 3 1.24 10.00 39.34
CA GLU A 3 0.75 11.22 38.68
C GLU A 3 1.72 11.86 37.67
N LEU A 4 3.02 11.59 37.77
CA LEU A 4 4.03 12.18 36.85
C LEU A 4 4.08 11.50 35.47
N GLY A 5 3.62 10.23 35.35
CA GLY A 5 3.54 9.51 34.07
C GLY A 5 2.45 9.98 33.13
N ASN A 6 1.45 10.70 33.64
CA ASN A 6 0.25 11.05 32.85
C ASN A 6 0.34 12.45 32.19
N ARG A 7 1.37 13.21 32.49
CA ARG A 7 1.53 14.61 32.01
C ARG A 7 2.12 14.74 30.60
N TRP A 8 2.86 13.73 30.14
CA TRP A 8 3.54 13.77 28.83
C TRP A 8 2.76 13.09 27.70
N THR A 9 1.81 12.20 28.01
CA THR A 9 1.02 11.46 27.00
C THR A 9 -0.30 12.13 26.64
N GLY A 10 -0.72 13.18 27.36
CA GLY A 10 -2.09 13.73 27.32
C GLY A 10 -2.40 14.71 26.19
N LYS A 11 -1.39 15.29 25.50
CA LYS A 11 -1.62 16.41 24.54
C LYS A 11 -1.58 16.04 23.06
N TRP A 12 -0.97 14.91 22.69
CA TRP A 12 -0.71 14.59 21.28
C TRP A 12 -1.49 13.38 20.74
N ILE A 13 -2.01 12.50 21.59
CA ILE A 13 -2.75 11.33 21.14
C ILE A 13 -4.22 11.53 21.48
N ASN A 14 -5.04 11.72 20.43
CA ASN A 14 -6.50 11.78 20.56
C ASN A 14 -6.99 10.50 21.27
N PRO A 15 -7.83 10.58 22.32
CA PRO A 15 -8.35 9.42 23.05
C PRO A 15 -9.05 8.40 22.15
N LEU A 16 -9.64 8.86 21.04
CA LEU A 16 -10.23 8.02 20.02
C LEU A 16 -9.15 7.13 19.34
N LEU A 17 -8.00 7.70 18.98
CA LEU A 17 -6.90 6.95 18.37
C LEU A 17 -6.37 5.86 19.32
N ARG A 18 -6.16 6.22 20.59
CA ARG A 18 -5.69 5.26 21.61
C ARG A 18 -6.67 4.08 21.80
N LYS A 19 -7.97 4.37 21.80
CA LYS A 19 -9.02 3.35 21.89
C LYS A 19 -8.96 2.41 20.69
N GLU A 20 -8.89 2.96 19.47
CA GLU A 20 -8.86 2.17 18.22
C GLU A 20 -7.62 1.30 18.09
N LEU A 21 -6.44 1.86 18.36
CA LEU A 21 -5.18 1.09 18.35
C LEU A 21 -5.23 -0.07 19.35
N ARG A 22 -5.67 0.19 20.58
CA ARG A 22 -5.81 -0.86 21.60
C ARG A 22 -6.80 -1.94 21.18
N GLN A 23 -7.93 -1.55 20.60
CA GLN A 23 -8.97 -2.49 20.17
C GLN A 23 -8.48 -3.36 18.99
N ARG A 24 -7.76 -2.78 18.03
CA ARG A 24 -7.20 -3.52 16.90
C ARG A 24 -6.09 -4.47 17.34
N MET A 25 -5.13 -4.00 18.14
CA MET A 25 -3.99 -4.81 18.57
C MET A 25 -4.36 -5.94 19.55
N ARG A 26 -5.48 -5.83 20.27
CA ARG A 26 -5.94 -6.85 21.24
C ARG A 26 -6.86 -7.90 20.61
N SER A 27 -7.22 -7.77 19.36
CA SER A 27 -8.11 -8.72 18.69
C SER A 27 -7.37 -10.02 18.34
N GLY A 28 -7.93 -11.17 18.68
CA GLY A 28 -7.38 -12.47 18.28
C GLY A 28 -7.27 -12.64 16.75
N ARG A 29 -8.18 -12.00 16.01
CA ARG A 29 -8.11 -11.96 14.52
C ARG A 29 -6.87 -11.24 14.02
N THR A 30 -6.43 -10.20 14.70
CA THR A 30 -5.20 -9.46 14.38
C THR A 30 -3.96 -10.33 14.59
N ILE A 31 -3.90 -11.06 15.70
CA ILE A 31 -2.79 -11.97 15.99
C ILE A 31 -2.74 -13.08 14.94
N LEU A 32 -3.88 -13.65 14.57
CA LEU A 32 -3.96 -14.68 13.53
C LEU A 32 -3.53 -14.15 12.17
N ALA A 33 -3.96 -12.94 11.80
CA ALA A 33 -3.54 -12.30 10.54
C ALA A 33 -2.04 -12.03 10.50
N LEU A 34 -1.44 -11.54 11.61
CA LEU A 34 0.00 -11.34 11.74
C LEU A 34 0.76 -12.66 11.64
N SER A 35 0.31 -13.69 12.36
CA SER A 35 0.95 -15.01 12.33
C SER A 35 0.89 -15.65 10.95
N LEU A 36 -0.27 -15.57 10.28
CA LEU A 36 -0.44 -16.09 8.92
C LEU A 36 0.45 -15.34 7.91
N TYR A 37 0.50 -14.03 8.02
CA TYR A 37 1.35 -13.19 7.18
C TYR A 37 2.84 -13.55 7.34
N LEU A 38 3.34 -13.62 8.57
CA LEU A 38 4.71 -14.01 8.85
C LEU A 38 5.00 -15.45 8.43
N PHE A 39 4.03 -16.34 8.63
CA PHE A 39 4.17 -17.73 8.21
C PHE A 39 4.31 -17.84 6.70
N VAL A 40 3.50 -17.13 5.92
CA VAL A 40 3.58 -17.14 4.45
C VAL A 40 4.94 -16.62 3.98
N ILE A 41 5.37 -15.44 4.44
CA ILE A 41 6.66 -14.87 4.03
C ILE A 41 7.81 -15.76 4.50
N GLY A 42 7.78 -16.25 5.74
CA GLY A 42 8.81 -17.14 6.29
C GLY A 42 8.88 -18.49 5.59
N ALA A 43 7.74 -19.10 5.26
CA ALA A 43 7.69 -20.35 4.51
C ALA A 43 8.27 -20.19 3.10
N VAL A 44 7.93 -19.10 2.43
CA VAL A 44 8.47 -18.79 1.09
C VAL A 44 9.99 -18.53 1.16
N ALA A 45 10.44 -17.75 2.15
CA ALA A 45 11.89 -17.55 2.38
C ALA A 45 12.60 -18.87 2.61
N PHE A 46 12.04 -19.73 3.44
CA PHE A 46 12.61 -21.05 3.76
C PHE A 46 12.68 -21.96 2.51
N VAL A 47 11.59 -22.04 1.73
CA VAL A 47 11.55 -22.82 0.48
C VAL A 47 12.57 -22.30 -0.52
N TYR A 48 12.66 -20.98 -0.69
CA TYR A 48 13.65 -20.38 -1.57
C TYR A 48 15.09 -20.73 -1.15
N MET A 49 15.40 -20.60 0.14
CA MET A 49 16.70 -20.99 0.68
C MET A 49 16.97 -22.48 0.49
N TYR A 50 15.99 -23.34 0.78
CA TYR A 50 16.13 -24.79 0.64
C TYR A 50 16.46 -25.19 -0.80
N VAL A 51 15.74 -24.65 -1.79
CA VAL A 51 15.96 -24.95 -3.20
C VAL A 51 17.34 -24.46 -3.68
N ASN A 52 17.77 -23.28 -3.23
CA ASN A 52 19.04 -22.69 -3.67
C ASN A 52 20.28 -23.21 -2.92
N VAL A 53 20.12 -23.83 -1.75
CA VAL A 53 21.22 -24.45 -0.99
C VAL A 53 21.46 -25.91 -1.42
N GLN A 54 20.47 -26.60 -1.99
CA GLN A 54 20.65 -27.96 -2.50
C GLN A 54 21.55 -27.95 -3.75
N GLY A 55 22.84 -28.19 -3.54
CA GLY A 55 23.80 -28.46 -4.63
C GLY A 55 25.05 -27.60 -4.66
N GLN A 56 25.19 -26.63 -3.77
CA GLN A 56 26.42 -25.84 -3.65
C GLN A 56 26.88 -25.73 -2.20
N THR A 57 28.19 -25.73 -2.02
CA THR A 57 28.86 -25.52 -0.73
C THR A 57 28.22 -24.40 0.06
N LEU A 58 27.99 -24.61 1.34
CA LEU A 58 27.37 -23.83 2.44
C LEU A 58 27.57 -22.29 2.48
N ILE A 59 28.06 -21.67 1.41
CA ILE A 59 28.31 -20.24 1.34
C ILE A 59 27.26 -19.63 0.41
N LEU A 60 26.24 -19.00 1.00
CA LEU A 60 25.30 -18.16 0.24
C LEU A 60 26.08 -17.02 -0.41
N GLN A 61 26.09 -17.00 -1.74
CA GLN A 61 26.72 -15.93 -2.49
C GLN A 61 25.91 -14.62 -2.31
N PRO A 62 26.55 -13.44 -2.20
CA PRO A 62 25.84 -12.15 -2.05
C PRO A 62 24.77 -11.88 -3.12
N ALA A 63 25.01 -12.36 -4.36
CA ALA A 63 24.04 -12.25 -5.45
C ALA A 63 22.73 -13.01 -5.16
N ARG A 64 22.81 -14.19 -4.55
CA ARG A 64 21.64 -14.99 -4.22
C ARG A 64 20.82 -14.40 -3.07
N THR A 65 21.49 -13.71 -2.14
CA THR A 65 20.80 -13.00 -1.06
C THR A 65 20.09 -11.74 -1.56
N ALA A 66 20.65 -11.05 -2.54
CA ALA A 66 19.97 -9.94 -3.21
C ALA A 66 18.71 -10.42 -3.96
N GLU A 67 18.79 -11.55 -4.68
CA GLU A 67 17.62 -12.18 -5.33
C GLU A 67 16.53 -12.56 -4.31
N LEU A 68 16.93 -13.15 -3.18
CA LEU A 68 15.99 -13.47 -2.11
C LEU A 68 15.30 -12.22 -1.55
N PHE A 69 16.07 -11.14 -1.33
CA PHE A 69 15.52 -9.87 -0.89
C PHE A 69 14.48 -9.34 -1.88
N THR A 70 14.83 -9.27 -3.16
CA THR A 70 13.95 -8.82 -4.24
C THR A 70 12.67 -9.64 -4.26
N PHE A 71 12.75 -10.94 -4.24
CA PHE A 71 11.59 -11.82 -4.24
C PHE A 71 10.68 -11.62 -3.02
N LEU A 72 11.28 -11.53 -1.82
CA LEU A 72 10.54 -11.27 -0.59
C LEU A 72 9.89 -9.88 -0.58
N SER A 73 10.56 -8.88 -1.14
CA SER A 73 10.03 -7.51 -1.19
C SER A 73 8.79 -7.39 -2.09
N TYR A 74 8.79 -8.07 -3.26
CA TYR A 74 7.59 -8.16 -4.11
C TYR A 74 6.46 -8.94 -3.45
N LEU A 75 6.77 -10.08 -2.82
CA LEU A 75 5.78 -10.84 -2.08
C LEU A 75 5.17 -10.01 -0.95
N GLN A 76 6.00 -9.26 -0.24
CA GLN A 76 5.56 -8.34 0.81
C GLN A 76 4.65 -7.26 0.25
N LEU A 77 5.04 -6.58 -0.84
CA LEU A 77 4.21 -5.57 -1.50
C LEU A 77 2.84 -6.14 -1.87
N ALA A 78 2.80 -7.32 -2.49
CA ALA A 78 1.56 -7.97 -2.90
C ALA A 78 0.66 -8.31 -1.69
N LEU A 79 1.22 -8.95 -0.66
CA LEU A 79 0.46 -9.34 0.53
C LEU A 79 -0.09 -8.14 1.28
N VAL A 80 0.72 -7.11 1.52
CA VAL A 80 0.28 -5.93 2.28
C VAL A 80 -0.72 -5.11 1.46
N SER A 81 -0.53 -5.00 0.14
CA SER A 81 -1.51 -4.35 -0.75
C SER A 81 -2.84 -5.09 -0.79
N PHE A 82 -2.83 -6.42 -0.68
CA PHE A 82 -4.04 -7.22 -0.56
C PHE A 82 -4.73 -7.04 0.80
N VAL A 83 -3.98 -6.99 1.89
CA VAL A 83 -4.53 -6.85 3.25
C VAL A 83 -5.12 -5.44 3.47
N THR A 84 -4.55 -4.41 2.84
CA THR A 84 -4.92 -3.00 3.04
C THR A 84 -6.40 -2.71 2.79
N PRO A 85 -7.02 -3.08 1.65
CA PRO A 85 -8.44 -2.86 1.41
C PRO A 85 -9.32 -3.61 2.42
N GLY A 86 -8.93 -4.84 2.79
CA GLY A 86 -9.68 -5.63 3.77
C GLY A 86 -9.82 -4.94 5.13
N ILE A 87 -8.80 -4.18 5.54
CA ILE A 87 -8.79 -3.47 6.82
C ILE A 87 -9.43 -2.08 6.71
N ALA A 88 -9.13 -1.34 5.63
CA ALA A 88 -9.48 0.07 5.52
C ALA A 88 -10.88 0.31 4.94
N SER A 89 -11.39 -0.58 4.08
CA SER A 89 -12.67 -0.38 3.39
C SER A 89 -13.90 -0.46 4.31
N GLY A 90 -13.80 -1.17 5.43
CA GLY A 90 -14.89 -1.32 6.40
C GLY A 90 -14.93 -0.28 7.52
N VAL A 91 -13.98 0.65 7.55
CA VAL A 91 -13.74 1.51 8.71
C VAL A 91 -14.89 2.49 9.01
N ILE A 92 -15.54 3.03 7.99
CA ILE A 92 -16.71 3.93 8.12
C ILE A 92 -18.00 3.22 7.74
N SER A 93 -18.01 2.45 6.66
CA SER A 93 -19.18 1.69 6.22
C SER A 93 -19.63 0.68 7.26
N GLY A 94 -18.70 0.02 7.96
CA GLY A 94 -19.00 -0.90 9.05
C GLY A 94 -19.64 -0.23 10.28
N GLU A 95 -19.22 1.00 10.62
CA GLU A 95 -19.89 1.77 11.67
C GLU A 95 -21.29 2.22 11.24
N ARG A 96 -21.46 2.51 9.96
CA ARG A 96 -22.77 2.84 9.40
C ARG A 96 -23.72 1.65 9.43
N GLU A 97 -23.27 0.45 9.08
CA GLU A 97 -24.05 -0.79 9.15
C GLU A 97 -24.45 -1.13 10.59
N ARG A 98 -23.55 -0.90 11.54
CA ARG A 98 -23.82 -1.10 12.97
C ARG A 98 -24.62 0.03 13.63
N GLN A 99 -25.02 1.06 12.86
CA GLN A 99 -25.73 2.26 13.33
C GLN A 99 -24.96 3.06 14.40
N THR A 100 -23.66 2.84 14.57
CA THR A 100 -22.80 3.54 15.53
C THR A 100 -22.24 4.86 14.99
N LEU A 101 -22.31 5.08 13.67
CA LEU A 101 -21.80 6.30 13.03
C LEU A 101 -22.55 7.56 13.52
N SER A 102 -23.87 7.47 13.75
CA SER A 102 -24.66 8.60 14.29
C SER A 102 -24.17 9.03 15.67
N VAL A 103 -23.88 8.05 16.54
CA VAL A 103 -23.34 8.31 17.87
C VAL A 103 -21.95 8.91 17.80
N LEU A 104 -21.10 8.46 16.85
CA LEU A 104 -19.78 9.04 16.64
C LEU A 104 -19.85 10.51 16.19
N LEU A 105 -20.81 10.84 15.32
CA LEU A 105 -21.00 12.20 14.82
C LEU A 105 -21.66 13.16 15.83
N THR A 106 -22.22 12.67 16.93
CA THR A 106 -22.69 13.51 18.05
C THR A 106 -21.56 13.91 19.02
N THR A 107 -20.38 13.30 18.89
CA THR A 107 -19.21 13.71 19.67
C THR A 107 -18.69 15.07 19.18
N PRO A 108 -18.09 15.90 20.05
CA PRO A 108 -17.55 17.22 19.67
C PRO A 108 -16.24 17.14 18.89
N LEU A 109 -16.11 16.12 18.00
CA LEU A 109 -14.94 15.91 17.15
C LEU A 109 -15.22 16.39 15.72
N SER A 110 -14.23 17.02 15.09
CA SER A 110 -14.36 17.41 13.69
C SER A 110 -14.36 16.17 12.78
N PRO A 111 -15.09 16.19 11.65
CA PRO A 111 -15.09 15.09 10.67
C PRO A 111 -13.68 14.74 10.15
N ILE A 112 -12.84 15.77 10.00
CA ILE A 112 -11.42 15.61 9.60
C ILE A 112 -10.67 14.79 10.65
N THR A 113 -10.86 15.10 11.94
CA THR A 113 -10.20 14.36 13.04
C THR A 113 -10.64 12.90 13.05
N ILE A 114 -11.93 12.62 12.79
CA ILE A 114 -12.46 11.26 12.73
C ILE A 114 -11.78 10.48 11.60
N ILE A 115 -11.79 11.01 10.37
CA ILE A 115 -11.18 10.35 9.20
C ILE A 115 -9.68 10.13 9.42
N PHE A 116 -8.97 11.16 9.89
CA PHE A 116 -7.52 11.08 10.12
C PHE A 116 -7.18 10.06 11.21
N THR A 117 -7.95 9.98 12.29
CA THR A 117 -7.78 8.97 13.33
C THR A 117 -7.97 7.56 12.78
N LYS A 118 -9.00 7.36 11.95
CA LYS A 118 -9.29 6.09 11.29
C LYS A 118 -8.17 5.68 10.32
N PHE A 119 -7.66 6.63 9.56
CA PHE A 119 -6.54 6.45 8.64
C PHE A 119 -5.27 6.05 9.38
N ILE A 120 -4.86 6.80 10.41
CA ILE A 120 -3.69 6.47 11.22
C ILE A 120 -3.83 5.10 11.88
N SER A 121 -5.01 4.78 12.43
CA SER A 121 -5.26 3.48 13.03
C SER A 121 -5.12 2.33 12.02
N SER A 122 -5.55 2.52 10.77
CA SER A 122 -5.39 1.53 9.71
C SER A 122 -3.94 1.37 9.28
N ILE A 123 -3.24 2.49 9.04
CA ILE A 123 -1.83 2.48 8.65
C ILE A 123 -0.95 1.91 9.76
N SER A 124 -1.22 2.21 11.03
CA SER A 124 -0.42 1.68 12.15
C SER A 124 -0.40 0.15 12.18
N PHE A 125 -1.52 -0.49 11.82
CA PHE A 125 -1.55 -1.95 11.70
C PHE A 125 -0.75 -2.45 10.48
N LEU A 126 -0.85 -1.76 9.35
CA LEU A 126 -0.09 -2.11 8.14
C LEU A 126 1.42 -1.90 8.33
N LEU A 127 1.81 -0.82 9.01
CA LEU A 127 3.19 -0.60 9.41
C LEU A 127 3.71 -1.69 10.34
N LEU A 128 2.86 -2.17 11.26
CA LEU A 128 3.22 -3.30 12.12
C LEU A 128 3.52 -4.55 11.29
N LEU A 129 2.74 -4.84 10.23
CA LEU A 129 3.03 -5.96 9.32
C LEU A 129 4.41 -5.81 8.67
N ILE A 130 4.74 -4.62 8.17
CA ILE A 130 6.06 -4.36 7.56
C ILE A 130 7.19 -4.50 8.59
N ILE A 131 7.03 -3.95 9.78
CA ILE A 131 8.06 -4.02 10.83
C ILE A 131 8.29 -5.46 11.29
N MET A 132 7.25 -6.27 11.35
CA MET A 132 7.36 -7.69 11.74
C MET A 132 8.14 -8.54 10.73
N THR A 133 8.36 -8.08 9.50
CA THR A 133 9.22 -8.77 8.53
C THR A 133 10.71 -8.44 8.71
N LEU A 134 11.08 -7.38 9.45
CA LEU A 134 12.47 -7.00 9.67
C LEU A 134 13.37 -8.16 10.17
N PRO A 135 12.94 -9.03 11.09
CA PRO A 135 13.76 -10.19 11.50
C PRO A 135 14.09 -11.14 10.34
N LEU A 136 13.17 -11.30 9.36
CA LEU A 136 13.44 -12.12 8.17
C LEU A 136 14.47 -11.44 7.27
N TYR A 137 14.39 -10.12 7.10
CA TYR A 137 15.40 -9.38 6.34
C TYR A 137 16.76 -9.31 7.04
N SER A 138 16.81 -9.48 8.38
CA SER A 138 18.10 -9.58 9.09
C SER A 138 18.94 -10.77 8.64
N ILE A 139 18.32 -11.86 8.19
CA ILE A 139 19.01 -13.02 7.61
C ILE A 139 19.74 -12.59 6.32
N VAL A 140 19.07 -11.80 5.47
CA VAL A 140 19.67 -11.27 4.24
C VAL A 140 20.90 -10.41 4.52
N PHE A 141 20.87 -9.60 5.60
CA PHE A 141 22.03 -8.80 6.02
C PHE A 141 23.22 -9.65 6.50
N LEU A 142 22.95 -10.76 7.20
CA LEU A 142 24.00 -11.64 7.71
C LEU A 142 24.83 -12.27 6.60
N PHE A 143 24.21 -12.58 5.47
CA PHE A 143 24.87 -13.18 4.31
C PHE A 143 25.43 -12.15 3.33
N GLY A 144 25.18 -10.86 3.54
CA GLY A 144 25.61 -9.78 2.67
C GLY A 144 24.77 -9.67 1.38
N GLY A 145 25.13 -8.73 0.51
CA GLY A 145 24.45 -8.51 -0.78
C GLY A 145 23.39 -7.42 -0.77
N VAL A 146 22.89 -6.99 0.40
CA VAL A 146 21.91 -5.91 0.53
C VAL A 146 22.33 -4.94 1.63
N LEU A 147 22.24 -3.64 1.35
CA LEU A 147 22.54 -2.57 2.30
C LEU A 147 21.25 -2.15 3.05
N PRO A 148 21.35 -1.72 4.31
CA PRO A 148 20.20 -1.21 5.06
C PRO A 148 19.49 -0.03 4.37
N SER A 149 20.22 0.82 3.66
CA SER A 149 19.66 1.93 2.88
C SER A 149 18.77 1.47 1.74
N GLN A 150 19.09 0.32 1.12
CA GLN A 150 18.29 -0.28 0.06
C GLN A 150 16.97 -0.79 0.59
N VAL A 151 16.98 -1.46 1.74
CA VAL A 151 15.75 -1.91 2.42
C VAL A 151 14.87 -0.73 2.80
N LEU A 152 15.46 0.34 3.34
CA LEU A 152 14.71 1.56 3.69
C LEU A 152 14.07 2.22 2.48
N ALA A 153 14.74 2.24 1.32
CA ALA A 153 14.17 2.79 0.09
C ALA A 153 12.95 1.99 -0.39
N VAL A 154 13.07 0.66 -0.44
CA VAL A 154 11.96 -0.24 -0.84
C VAL A 154 10.80 -0.14 0.16
N PHE A 155 11.08 -0.16 1.46
CA PHE A 155 10.03 0.00 2.48
C PHE A 155 9.37 1.37 2.43
N GLY A 156 10.14 2.42 2.14
CA GLY A 156 9.61 3.78 1.95
C GLY A 156 8.57 3.84 0.83
N LEU A 157 8.88 3.24 -0.33
CA LEU A 157 7.95 3.13 -1.44
C LEU A 157 6.70 2.33 -1.02
N GLN A 158 6.87 1.20 -0.37
CA GLN A 158 5.75 0.37 0.09
C GLN A 158 4.84 1.13 1.07
N ILE A 159 5.40 1.87 2.03
CA ILE A 159 4.62 2.67 3.00
C ILE A 159 3.78 3.73 2.29
N VAL A 160 4.33 4.41 1.28
CA VAL A 160 3.57 5.41 0.52
C VAL A 160 2.46 4.76 -0.30
N THR A 161 2.76 3.65 -0.98
CA THR A 161 1.76 2.87 -1.73
C THR A 161 0.60 2.44 -0.83
N LEU A 162 0.91 1.89 0.36
CA LEU A 162 -0.09 1.48 1.34
C LEU A 162 -0.91 2.64 1.87
N GLY A 163 -0.27 3.78 2.11
CA GLY A 163 -0.94 5.01 2.51
C GLY A 163 -1.99 5.45 1.49
N ALA A 164 -1.63 5.44 0.20
CA ALA A 164 -2.56 5.77 -0.87
C ALA A 164 -3.71 4.75 -0.98
N ILE A 165 -3.42 3.45 -0.96
CA ILE A 165 -4.44 2.39 -1.00
C ILE A 165 -5.38 2.49 0.20
N ALA A 166 -4.86 2.74 1.41
CA ALA A 166 -5.68 2.96 2.60
C ALA A 166 -6.57 4.20 2.46
N GLY A 167 -6.04 5.30 1.93
CA GLY A 167 -6.79 6.52 1.63
C GLY A 167 -7.94 6.27 0.65
N ILE A 168 -7.67 5.56 -0.45
CA ILE A 168 -8.67 5.15 -1.45
C ILE A 168 -9.74 4.26 -0.80
N SER A 169 -9.34 3.29 0.01
CA SER A 169 -10.25 2.36 0.67
C SER A 169 -11.16 3.07 1.68
N ILE A 170 -10.63 4.03 2.44
CA ILE A 170 -11.43 4.88 3.34
C ILE A 170 -12.38 5.77 2.54
N PHE A 171 -11.96 6.30 1.40
CA PHE A 171 -12.84 7.06 0.52
C PHE A 171 -14.05 6.22 0.08
N PHE A 172 -13.86 5.00 -0.42
CA PHE A 172 -14.96 4.11 -0.75
C PHE A 172 -15.80 3.74 0.48
N SER A 173 -15.18 3.59 1.65
CA SER A 173 -15.88 3.36 2.92
C SER A 173 -16.83 4.51 3.29
N THR A 174 -16.46 5.76 2.97
CA THR A 174 -17.34 6.92 3.19
C THR A 174 -18.42 7.06 2.13
N LEU A 175 -18.10 6.68 0.88
CA LEU A 175 -18.97 6.78 -0.28
C LEU A 175 -20.12 5.77 -0.21
N LEU A 176 -19.79 4.53 0.07
CA LEU A 176 -20.71 3.39 -0.02
C LEU A 176 -21.34 3.09 1.35
N ARG A 177 -22.60 2.66 1.32
CA ARG A 177 -23.37 2.38 2.54
C ARG A 177 -23.11 0.99 3.11
N ARG A 178 -22.77 0.03 2.24
CA ARG A 178 -22.52 -1.38 2.61
C ARG A 178 -21.04 -1.69 2.55
N THR A 179 -20.54 -2.36 3.58
CA THR A 179 -19.12 -2.73 3.70
C THR A 179 -18.66 -3.62 2.55
N GLY A 180 -19.50 -4.58 2.13
CA GLY A 180 -19.17 -5.49 1.03
C GLY A 180 -18.86 -4.74 -0.27
N TRP A 181 -19.71 -3.79 -0.68
CA TRP A 181 -19.46 -2.97 -1.87
C TRP A 181 -18.22 -2.10 -1.75
N SER A 182 -18.01 -1.50 -0.56
CA SER A 182 -16.80 -0.72 -0.29
C SER A 182 -15.55 -1.55 -0.48
N THR A 183 -15.56 -2.78 0.01
CA THR A 183 -14.44 -3.71 -0.13
C THR A 183 -14.20 -4.10 -1.59
N VAL A 184 -15.25 -4.45 -2.33
CA VAL A 184 -15.14 -4.79 -3.75
C VAL A 184 -14.54 -3.66 -4.57
N PHE A 185 -15.05 -2.42 -4.42
CA PHE A 185 -14.50 -1.26 -5.15
C PHE A 185 -13.06 -0.94 -4.74
N SER A 186 -12.70 -1.13 -3.47
CA SER A 186 -11.33 -0.93 -3.01
C SER A 186 -10.39 -1.97 -3.64
N TYR A 187 -10.76 -3.26 -3.69
CA TYR A 187 -9.96 -4.27 -4.38
C TYR A 187 -9.89 -4.05 -5.89
N ALA A 188 -11.00 -3.65 -6.52
CA ALA A 188 -11.01 -3.31 -7.94
C ALA A 188 -10.03 -2.17 -8.25
N THR A 189 -9.96 -1.16 -7.38
CA THR A 189 -8.99 -0.06 -7.55
C THR A 189 -7.56 -0.55 -7.37
N VAL A 190 -7.28 -1.41 -6.40
CA VAL A 190 -5.94 -2.04 -6.25
C VAL A 190 -5.58 -2.83 -7.50
N ALA A 191 -6.52 -3.63 -8.04
CA ALA A 191 -6.28 -4.37 -9.27
C ALA A 191 -5.97 -3.43 -10.46
N ILE A 192 -6.66 -2.30 -10.56
CA ILE A 192 -6.37 -1.30 -11.60
C ILE A 192 -5.00 -0.65 -11.38
N LEU A 193 -4.61 -0.36 -10.14
CA LEU A 193 -3.29 0.22 -9.84
C LEU A 193 -2.14 -0.72 -10.20
N PHE A 194 -2.30 -2.03 -9.99
CA PHE A 194 -1.24 -3.02 -10.21
C PHE A 194 -1.27 -3.68 -11.60
N MET A 195 -2.45 -3.88 -12.17
CA MET A 195 -2.61 -4.54 -13.46
C MET A 195 -3.04 -3.57 -14.55
N GLY A 196 -3.89 -2.60 -14.21
CA GLY A 196 -4.43 -1.66 -15.20
C GLY A 196 -3.35 -0.79 -15.80
N PHE A 197 -2.50 -0.19 -14.98
CA PHE A 197 -1.42 0.65 -15.48
C PHE A 197 -0.38 -0.15 -16.28
N ALA A 198 -0.06 -1.38 -15.86
CA ALA A 198 0.81 -2.27 -16.61
C ALA A 198 0.23 -2.61 -18.00
N ILE A 199 -1.07 -2.95 -18.06
CA ILE A 199 -1.75 -3.27 -19.32
C ILE A 199 -1.83 -2.05 -20.24
N PHE A 200 -2.18 -0.87 -19.71
CA PHE A 200 -2.23 0.36 -20.51
C PHE A 200 -0.84 0.77 -21.00
N GLY A 201 0.19 0.64 -20.16
CA GLY A 201 1.57 0.86 -20.55
C GLY A 201 1.96 -0.02 -21.72
N TYR A 202 1.72 -1.32 -21.64
CA TYR A 202 1.99 -2.27 -22.70
C TYR A 202 1.21 -1.96 -24.00
N LEU A 203 -0.05 -1.57 -23.90
CA LEU A 203 -0.85 -1.18 -25.06
C LEU A 203 -0.29 0.08 -25.73
N PHE A 204 0.12 1.09 -24.97
CA PHE A 204 0.72 2.30 -25.54
C PHE A 204 2.06 2.01 -26.21
N ASP A 205 2.91 1.17 -25.62
CA ASP A 205 4.14 0.71 -26.26
C ASP A 205 3.85 0.00 -27.58
N SER A 206 2.90 -0.93 -27.59
CA SER A 206 2.57 -1.69 -28.79
C SER A 206 2.00 -0.81 -29.91
N VAL A 207 1.24 0.22 -29.58
CA VAL A 207 0.73 1.22 -30.54
C VAL A 207 1.86 2.13 -31.01
N GLY A 208 2.75 2.54 -30.11
CA GLY A 208 3.93 3.37 -30.42
C GLY A 208 4.82 2.77 -31.47
N LEU A 209 5.09 1.46 -31.38
CA LEU A 209 5.92 0.72 -32.35
C LEU A 209 5.34 0.70 -33.79
N HIS A 210 4.05 1.01 -33.96
CA HIS A 210 3.36 0.97 -35.25
C HIS A 210 2.89 2.35 -35.74
N SER A 211 3.15 3.43 -34.96
CA SER A 211 2.67 4.78 -35.27
C SER A 211 3.78 5.73 -35.72
N ALA A 212 3.43 6.73 -36.53
CA ALA A 212 4.37 7.76 -36.98
C ALA A 212 4.85 8.69 -35.84
N ASP A 213 4.08 8.79 -34.75
CA ASP A 213 4.36 9.61 -33.56
C ASP A 213 4.83 8.75 -32.40
N GLU A 214 5.87 7.96 -32.59
CA GLU A 214 6.45 7.05 -31.60
C GLU A 214 6.75 7.73 -30.24
N SER A 215 7.22 8.97 -30.26
CA SER A 215 7.61 9.71 -29.06
C SER A 215 6.45 9.96 -28.08
N VAL A 216 5.25 10.27 -28.57
CA VAL A 216 4.08 10.55 -27.71
C VAL A 216 3.60 9.29 -27.02
N TRP A 217 3.52 8.18 -27.74
CA TRP A 217 3.08 6.90 -27.18
C TRP A 217 4.06 6.35 -26.16
N MET A 218 5.37 6.46 -26.40
CA MET A 218 6.40 6.11 -25.44
C MET A 218 6.31 6.94 -24.15
N HIS A 219 6.05 8.24 -24.24
CA HIS A 219 5.85 9.06 -23.04
C HIS A 219 4.60 8.65 -22.25
N LEU A 220 3.49 8.33 -22.93
CA LEU A 220 2.28 7.85 -22.27
C LEU A 220 2.51 6.48 -21.59
N ALA A 221 3.19 5.58 -22.26
CA ALA A 221 3.57 4.29 -21.68
C ALA A 221 4.45 4.48 -20.43
N GLY A 222 5.47 5.35 -20.53
CA GLY A 222 6.36 5.66 -19.39
C GLY A 222 5.61 6.22 -18.18
N ILE A 223 4.60 7.09 -18.39
CA ILE A 223 3.75 7.61 -17.31
C ILE A 223 2.92 6.48 -16.68
N CYS A 224 2.35 5.57 -17.48
CA CYS A 224 1.60 4.44 -16.96
C CYS A 224 2.49 3.53 -16.10
N TYR A 225 3.66 3.17 -16.58
CA TYR A 225 4.61 2.37 -15.83
C TYR A 225 5.13 3.09 -14.57
N ALA A 226 5.35 4.41 -14.64
CA ALA A 226 5.74 5.20 -13.48
C ALA A 226 4.64 5.29 -12.40
N LEU A 227 3.39 5.01 -12.73
CA LEU A 227 2.28 4.94 -11.78
C LEU A 227 2.02 3.53 -11.24
N ASP A 228 2.65 2.52 -11.78
CA ASP A 228 2.51 1.13 -11.32
C ASP A 228 3.49 0.85 -10.17
N PRO A 229 3.00 0.39 -8.98
CA PRO A 229 3.87 0.13 -7.84
C PRO A 229 4.92 -0.96 -8.08
N ILE A 230 4.61 -1.97 -8.92
CA ILE A 230 5.54 -3.07 -9.22
C ILE A 230 6.71 -2.56 -10.05
N TYR A 231 6.42 -1.82 -11.13
CA TYR A 231 7.46 -1.26 -11.99
C TYR A 231 8.31 -0.22 -11.27
N MET A 232 7.70 0.59 -10.39
CA MET A 232 8.46 1.54 -9.59
C MET A 232 9.34 0.87 -8.54
N GLN A 233 8.90 -0.23 -7.92
CA GLN A 233 9.75 -1.01 -7.03
C GLN A 233 10.92 -1.62 -7.82
N ALA A 234 10.67 -2.17 -9.01
CA ALA A 234 11.72 -2.66 -9.90
C ALA A 234 12.73 -1.57 -10.27
N GLY A 235 12.26 -0.37 -10.58
CA GLY A 235 13.09 0.79 -10.87
C GLY A 235 14.02 1.18 -9.71
N ILE A 236 13.52 1.16 -8.47
CA ILE A 236 14.34 1.40 -7.28
C ILE A 236 15.37 0.28 -7.10
N GLU A 237 14.97 -0.98 -7.20
CA GLU A 237 15.87 -2.12 -7.01
C GLU A 237 16.95 -2.19 -8.09
N THR A 238 16.62 -1.81 -9.33
CA THR A 238 17.59 -1.65 -10.43
C THR A 238 18.62 -0.56 -10.13
N ASN A 239 18.17 0.62 -9.70
CA ASN A 239 19.06 1.72 -9.32
C ASN A 239 20.00 1.38 -8.17
N LEU A 240 19.53 0.53 -7.28
CA LEU A 240 20.29 0.07 -6.11
C LEU A 240 21.21 -1.12 -6.44
N GLY A 241 21.19 -1.63 -7.69
CA GLY A 241 22.00 -2.77 -8.11
C GLY A 241 21.59 -4.11 -7.46
N LEU A 242 20.34 -4.23 -7.02
CA LEU A 242 19.82 -5.44 -6.36
C LEU A 242 19.38 -6.51 -7.36
N LEU A 243 19.00 -6.11 -8.58
CA LEU A 243 18.58 -7.03 -9.62
C LEU A 243 19.81 -7.65 -10.28
N SER A 244 19.98 -8.95 -10.09
CA SER A 244 21.07 -9.68 -10.73
C SER A 244 20.73 -10.06 -12.18
N PRO A 245 21.73 -10.21 -13.06
CA PRO A 245 21.50 -10.65 -14.45
C PRO A 245 20.83 -12.02 -14.54
N SER A 246 21.02 -12.90 -13.56
CA SER A 246 20.41 -14.23 -13.51
C SER A 246 18.91 -14.18 -13.18
N PHE A 247 18.46 -13.19 -12.42
CA PHE A 247 17.05 -12.96 -12.16
C PHE A 247 16.32 -12.43 -13.41
N ASN A 248 17.07 -11.82 -14.32
CA ASN A 248 16.58 -11.24 -15.58
C ASN A 248 16.09 -12.29 -16.59
N GLN A 249 16.47 -13.56 -16.47
CA GLN A 249 16.05 -14.63 -17.40
C GLN A 249 14.67 -15.24 -17.10
N SER A 250 14.02 -14.81 -16.02
CA SER A 250 12.72 -15.31 -15.59
C SER A 250 11.58 -14.31 -15.89
N ILE A 251 10.42 -14.51 -15.29
CA ILE A 251 9.18 -13.71 -15.43
C ILE A 251 9.40 -12.18 -15.29
N VAL A 252 10.50 -11.74 -14.70
CA VAL A 252 10.83 -10.32 -14.45
C VAL A 252 11.60 -9.68 -15.59
N SER A 253 12.05 -10.43 -16.61
CA SER A 253 12.81 -9.86 -17.73
C SER A 253 12.03 -8.77 -18.46
N SER A 254 10.74 -9.00 -18.71
CA SER A 254 9.87 -8.02 -19.35
C SER A 254 9.70 -6.72 -18.51
N VAL A 255 9.60 -6.85 -17.19
CA VAL A 255 9.55 -5.69 -16.27
C VAL A 255 10.88 -4.95 -16.30
N PHE A 256 12.00 -5.66 -16.31
CA PHE A 256 13.33 -5.08 -16.32
C PHE A 256 13.62 -4.33 -17.62
N ASP A 257 13.25 -4.90 -18.77
CA ASP A 257 13.40 -4.26 -20.07
C ASP A 257 12.59 -2.96 -20.16
N VAL A 258 11.36 -2.97 -19.67
CA VAL A 258 10.51 -1.77 -19.57
C VAL A 258 11.11 -0.72 -18.63
N VAL A 259 11.62 -1.13 -17.46
CA VAL A 259 12.29 -0.20 -16.53
C VAL A 259 13.46 0.51 -17.17
N ASN A 260 14.28 -0.22 -17.93
CA ASN A 260 15.45 0.35 -18.61
C ASN A 260 15.06 1.20 -19.84
N SER A 261 14.10 0.75 -20.65
CA SER A 261 13.68 1.46 -21.85
C SER A 261 13.01 2.81 -21.55
N HIS A 262 12.26 2.89 -20.45
CA HIS A 262 11.53 4.10 -20.06
C HIS A 262 12.25 4.96 -19.01
N SER A 263 13.51 4.68 -18.70
CA SER A 263 14.31 5.43 -17.70
C SER A 263 13.65 5.50 -16.33
N LEU A 264 12.86 4.48 -15.95
CA LEU A 264 12.16 4.42 -14.65
C LEU A 264 13.12 4.32 -13.47
N SER A 265 14.38 4.01 -13.72
CA SER A 265 15.44 4.00 -12.72
C SER A 265 15.87 5.41 -12.29
N GLY A 266 15.44 6.47 -12.98
CA GLY A 266 15.81 7.86 -12.67
C GLY A 266 15.19 8.37 -11.35
N LYS A 267 15.89 9.26 -10.65
CA LYS A 267 15.40 9.92 -9.43
C LYS A 267 14.08 10.68 -9.64
N GLU A 268 13.84 11.15 -10.84
CA GLU A 268 12.62 11.91 -11.18
C GLU A 268 11.38 11.01 -11.19
N SER A 269 11.49 9.78 -11.69
CA SER A 269 10.36 8.86 -11.80
C SER A 269 9.82 8.44 -10.45
N TRP A 270 10.68 8.11 -9.48
CA TRP A 270 10.19 7.72 -8.16
C TRP A 270 9.72 8.91 -7.32
N LEU A 271 10.30 10.12 -7.49
CA LEU A 271 9.75 11.32 -6.89
C LEU A 271 8.35 11.66 -7.44
N PHE A 272 8.16 11.50 -8.75
CA PHE A 272 6.85 11.63 -9.38
C PHE A 272 5.85 10.65 -8.78
N PHE A 273 6.20 9.37 -8.69
CA PHE A 273 5.36 8.34 -8.07
C PHE A 273 4.97 8.71 -6.63
N LEU A 274 5.95 9.03 -5.78
CA LEU A 274 5.71 9.40 -4.38
C LEU A 274 4.78 10.61 -4.28
N THR A 275 5.03 11.64 -5.09
CA THR A 275 4.22 12.87 -5.09
C THR A 275 2.78 12.57 -5.48
N VAL A 276 2.56 11.82 -6.56
CA VAL A 276 1.22 11.47 -7.04
C VAL A 276 0.47 10.62 -6.02
N TYR A 277 1.10 9.60 -5.45
CA TYR A 277 0.46 8.71 -4.47
C TYR A 277 0.11 9.42 -3.17
N ILE A 278 0.99 10.25 -2.65
CA ILE A 278 0.72 11.08 -1.46
C ILE A 278 -0.45 12.04 -1.76
N LEU A 279 -0.42 12.70 -2.92
CA LEU A 279 -1.43 13.67 -3.31
C LEU A 279 -2.80 13.02 -3.48
N ILE A 280 -2.89 11.87 -4.15
CA ILE A 280 -4.12 11.07 -4.28
C ILE A 280 -4.64 10.69 -2.88
N GLY A 281 -3.78 10.15 -2.02
CA GLY A 281 -4.14 9.75 -0.67
C GLY A 281 -4.72 10.91 0.14
N VAL A 282 -4.04 12.06 0.15
CA VAL A 282 -4.47 13.26 0.89
C VAL A 282 -5.79 13.83 0.32
N ILE A 283 -5.89 13.99 -1.00
CA ILE A 283 -7.11 14.52 -1.64
C ILE A 283 -8.31 13.64 -1.29
N LEU A 284 -8.19 12.33 -1.40
CA LEU A 284 -9.29 11.41 -1.12
C LEU A 284 -9.70 11.41 0.36
N LEU A 285 -8.75 11.55 1.28
CA LEU A 285 -9.04 11.72 2.70
C LEU A 285 -9.76 13.04 2.99
N VAL A 286 -9.37 14.13 2.35
CA VAL A 286 -10.05 15.43 2.49
C VAL A 286 -11.47 15.36 1.94
N ILE A 287 -11.67 14.75 0.78
CA ILE A 287 -13.01 14.54 0.19
C ILE A 287 -13.85 13.67 1.13
N SER A 288 -13.29 12.62 1.71
CA SER A 288 -13.95 11.75 2.70
C SER A 288 -14.41 12.53 3.92
N ALA A 289 -13.55 13.41 4.45
CA ALA A 289 -13.87 14.27 5.58
C ALA A 289 -14.97 15.29 5.26
N TRP A 290 -14.92 15.86 4.06
CA TRP A 290 -15.96 16.79 3.56
C TRP A 290 -17.33 16.12 3.51
N ARG A 291 -17.36 14.88 3.06
CA ARG A 291 -18.61 14.13 2.88
C ARG A 291 -19.25 13.70 4.20
N LEU A 292 -18.49 13.58 5.28
CA LEU A 292 -18.99 13.27 6.62
C LEU A 292 -19.58 14.50 7.34
N ARG A 293 -19.47 15.72 6.81
CA ARG A 293 -20.08 16.91 7.43
C ARG A 293 -21.60 16.76 7.51
N PRO A 294 -22.23 17.04 8.67
CA PRO A 294 -23.67 16.84 8.86
C PRO A 294 -24.55 17.60 7.86
N GLY A 295 -24.08 18.75 7.34
CA GLY A 295 -24.78 19.56 6.35
C GLY A 295 -24.83 18.96 4.94
N SER A 296 -23.88 18.12 4.55
CA SER A 296 -23.85 17.53 3.20
C SER A 296 -24.87 16.40 3.02
N LEU A 297 -25.16 15.65 4.08
CA LEU A 297 -26.15 14.55 4.06
C LEU A 297 -27.58 15.04 3.95
N THR A 298 -27.89 16.21 4.50
CA THR A 298 -29.23 16.81 4.39
C THR A 298 -29.48 17.41 3.01
N MET A 299 -28.48 17.94 2.33
CA MET A 299 -28.64 18.46 0.95
C MET A 299 -28.87 17.33 -0.07
N VAL A 300 -28.14 16.22 0.06
CA VAL A 300 -28.33 15.05 -0.82
C VAL A 300 -29.71 14.44 -0.61
N ARG A 301 -30.17 14.32 0.66
CA ARG A 301 -31.51 13.82 1.00
C ARG A 301 -32.62 14.72 0.43
N LYS A 302 -32.47 16.06 0.53
CA LYS A 302 -33.43 17.02 -0.06
C LYS A 302 -33.44 16.93 -1.59
N ARG A 303 -32.33 16.70 -2.25
CA ARG A 303 -32.27 16.55 -3.71
C ARG A 303 -32.93 15.24 -4.19
N VAL A 304 -32.71 14.13 -3.48
CA VAL A 304 -33.32 12.83 -3.81
C VAL A 304 -34.83 12.86 -3.57
N ILE A 305 -35.30 13.48 -2.48
CA ILE A 305 -36.74 13.60 -2.21
C ILE A 305 -37.42 14.49 -3.25
N ARG A 306 -36.74 15.53 -3.72
CA ARG A 306 -37.27 16.40 -4.79
C ARG A 306 -37.34 15.70 -6.15
N TRP A 307 -36.47 14.72 -6.40
CA TRP A 307 -36.48 13.88 -7.61
C TRP A 307 -37.55 12.76 -7.59
N MET A 308 -37.95 12.30 -6.41
CA MET A 308 -39.04 11.31 -6.24
C MET A 308 -40.42 11.94 -6.16
N ALA A 309 -40.52 13.27 -6.09
CA ALA A 309 -41.78 14.01 -6.02
C ALA A 309 -42.18 14.65 -7.38
N HIS A 310 -41.42 14.42 -8.43
CA HIS A 310 -41.72 14.66 -9.84
C HIS A 310 -41.71 13.33 -10.60
#